data_cb2f418f775d12f191625802cc5a254e
#
_entry.id   cb2f418f775d12f191625802cc5a254e
#
_cell.length_a   1.000
_cell.length_b   1.000
_cell.length_c   1.000
_cell.angle_alpha   90.00
_cell.angle_beta   90.00
_cell.angle_gamma   90.00
#
_symmetry.space_group_name_H-M   'P 1'
#
loop_
_entity.id
_entity.type
_entity.pdbx_description
1 polymer ?
#
loop_
_entity_poly.entity_id
_entity_poly.type
_entity_poly.pdbx_seq_one_letter_code
_entity_poly.pdbx_strand_id
1 'polypeptide(L)'
;MPRIHARLAKAALLTACACVSACKDPVQTRREPAEGAEARGLLAIKDAGCGSCHEIPGVDWPKGRLAPSLKGFDDVGLIAGQLPNRPEVLAAFVRNAPLVKPGSTMPPMPITEQEAQDIASYLYGIDHD
;
A
#
# COMPACT_ATOMS: atom_id res chain seq x y z
N MET A 1 -27.92 -31.55 72.51
CA MET A 1 -26.58 -30.95 72.73
C MET A 1 -25.65 -31.47 71.69
N PRO A 2 -24.74 -30.68 71.18
CA PRO A 2 -24.88 -29.57 70.29
C PRO A 2 -24.34 -29.87 68.88
N ARG A 3 -24.88 -29.30 67.90
CA ARG A 3 -24.35 -28.26 67.01
C ARG A 3 -22.94 -28.50 66.48
N ILE A 4 -22.78 -29.07 65.32
CA ILE A 4 -21.71 -28.65 64.39
C ILE A 4 -22.33 -28.44 63.02
N HIS A 5 -22.50 -27.20 62.75
CA HIS A 5 -23.14 -26.69 61.56
C HIS A 5 -22.06 -26.29 60.57
N ALA A 6 -22.33 -26.60 59.36
CA ALA A 6 -22.35 -25.59 58.31
C ALA A 6 -21.11 -24.74 58.15
N ARG A 7 -20.18 -25.21 57.37
CA ARG A 7 -19.29 -24.32 56.60
C ARG A 7 -18.70 -25.03 55.39
N LEU A 8 -19.58 -25.49 54.50
CA LEU A 8 -19.14 -25.95 53.17
C LEU A 8 -20.15 -25.55 52.12
N ALA A 9 -20.27 -24.25 51.95
CA ALA A 9 -20.99 -23.72 50.82
C ALA A 9 -20.43 -22.34 50.52
N LYS A 10 -19.42 -22.26 49.69
CA LYS A 10 -19.03 -21.06 48.99
C LYS A 10 -17.65 -21.24 48.30
N ALA A 11 -17.61 -22.05 47.29
CA ALA A 11 -16.48 -22.00 46.36
C ALA A 11 -16.90 -22.63 45.01
N ALA A 12 -17.94 -22.15 44.46
CA ALA A 12 -18.34 -22.51 43.11
C ALA A 12 -18.90 -21.28 42.45
N LEU A 13 -18.06 -20.34 42.12
CA LEU A 13 -18.48 -19.32 41.17
C LEU A 13 -17.24 -18.64 40.60
N LEU A 14 -17.32 -18.40 39.32
CA LEU A 14 -16.47 -17.50 38.55
C LEU A 14 -15.26 -18.14 37.87
N THR A 15 -15.53 -19.02 36.92
CA THR A 15 -14.69 -19.06 35.73
C THR A 15 -15.54 -18.64 34.54
N ALA A 16 -15.90 -17.39 34.51
CA ALA A 16 -16.42 -16.76 33.30
C ALA A 16 -15.24 -16.58 32.34
N CYS A 17 -15.07 -17.55 31.47
CA CYS A 17 -14.14 -17.48 30.36
C CYS A 17 -14.64 -16.38 29.41
N ALA A 18 -14.11 -15.19 29.57
CA ALA A 18 -14.28 -14.11 28.61
C ALA A 18 -13.50 -14.49 27.35
N CYS A 19 -14.17 -15.19 26.43
CA CYS A 19 -13.71 -15.30 25.04
C CYS A 19 -13.86 -13.93 24.39
N VAL A 20 -12.88 -13.08 24.60
CA VAL A 20 -12.70 -11.90 23.76
C VAL A 20 -12.26 -12.43 22.41
N SER A 21 -13.23 -12.65 21.53
CA SER A 21 -12.97 -12.83 20.11
C SER A 21 -12.38 -11.52 19.62
N ALA A 22 -11.08 -11.43 19.63
CA ALA A 22 -10.36 -10.42 18.90
C ALA A 22 -10.61 -10.72 17.41
N CYS A 23 -11.68 -10.15 16.85
CA CYS A 23 -11.76 -9.91 15.44
C CYS A 23 -10.59 -9.00 15.12
N LYS A 24 -9.46 -9.60 14.75
CA LYS A 24 -8.44 -8.87 14.02
C LYS A 24 -9.09 -8.54 12.68
N ASP A 25 -9.49 -7.28 12.54
CA ASP A 25 -9.66 -6.73 11.21
C ASP A 25 -8.44 -7.16 10.39
N PRO A 26 -8.62 -7.59 9.13
CA PRO A 26 -7.47 -7.79 8.28
C PRO A 26 -6.75 -6.45 8.24
N VAL A 27 -5.70 -6.34 9.03
CA VAL A 27 -4.78 -5.22 8.99
C VAL A 27 -4.36 -5.16 7.53
N GLN A 28 -4.92 -4.22 6.82
CA GLN A 28 -4.29 -3.71 5.62
C GLN A 28 -2.93 -3.25 6.12
N THR A 29 -1.97 -4.16 6.04
CA THR A 29 -0.59 -3.82 6.27
C THR A 29 -0.24 -2.86 5.14
N ARG A 30 -0.50 -1.57 5.40
CA ARG A 30 0.24 -0.51 4.75
C ARG A 30 1.68 -0.85 5.09
N ARG A 31 2.32 -1.54 4.16
CA ARG A 31 3.72 -1.90 4.30
C ARG A 31 4.44 -0.57 4.38
N GLU A 32 4.92 -0.22 5.57
CA GLU A 32 5.73 0.98 5.70
C GLU A 32 6.85 0.90 4.67
N PRO A 33 7.09 1.96 3.89
CA PRO A 33 8.14 1.94 2.90
C PRO A 33 9.45 1.57 3.60
N ALA A 34 10.22 0.66 3.01
CA ALA A 34 11.55 0.37 3.53
C ALA A 34 12.35 1.69 3.53
N GLU A 35 13.12 1.94 4.57
CA GLU A 35 13.90 3.16 4.72
C GLU A 35 14.63 3.52 3.41
N GLY A 36 14.42 4.74 2.92
CA GLY A 36 14.96 5.21 1.66
C GLY A 36 14.26 4.69 0.39
N ALA A 37 13.15 3.93 0.48
CA ALA A 37 12.43 3.44 -0.70
C ALA A 37 11.93 4.58 -1.60
N GLU A 38 11.43 5.66 -1.00
CA GLU A 38 10.97 6.84 -1.76
C GLU A 38 12.11 7.51 -2.54
N ALA A 39 13.27 7.67 -1.90
CA ALA A 39 14.44 8.24 -2.59
C ALA A 39 14.91 7.34 -3.75
N ARG A 40 14.94 6.02 -3.56
CA ARG A 40 15.26 5.07 -4.65
C ARG A 40 14.18 5.09 -5.73
N GLY A 41 12.92 5.20 -5.35
CA GLY A 41 11.80 5.32 -6.28
C GLY A 41 11.91 6.54 -7.18
N LEU A 42 12.27 7.72 -6.64
CA LEU A 42 12.50 8.91 -7.43
C LEU A 42 13.68 8.73 -8.41
N LEU A 43 14.76 8.07 -7.99
CA LEU A 43 15.87 7.75 -8.88
C LEU A 43 15.42 6.82 -10.01
N ALA A 44 14.73 5.73 -9.68
CA ALA A 44 14.22 4.79 -10.67
C ALA A 44 13.24 5.45 -11.66
N ILE A 45 12.39 6.37 -11.20
CA ILE A 45 11.50 7.19 -12.04
C ILE A 45 12.30 8.02 -13.05
N LYS A 46 13.39 8.64 -12.61
CA LYS A 46 14.25 9.46 -13.48
C LYS A 46 15.01 8.60 -14.48
N ASP A 47 15.60 7.50 -14.03
CA ASP A 47 16.40 6.59 -14.85
C ASP A 47 15.54 5.87 -15.91
N ALA A 48 14.32 5.46 -15.55
CA ALA A 48 13.37 4.86 -16.47
C ALA A 48 12.68 5.87 -17.41
N GLY A 49 12.92 7.16 -17.23
CA GLY A 49 12.41 8.21 -18.12
C GLY A 49 10.89 8.45 -18.02
N CYS A 50 10.28 8.15 -16.89
CA CYS A 50 8.82 8.30 -16.67
C CYS A 50 8.33 9.73 -16.93
N GLY A 51 9.19 10.73 -16.65
CA GLY A 51 8.92 12.13 -16.90
C GLY A 51 8.75 12.49 -18.37
N SER A 52 9.13 11.62 -19.33
CA SER A 52 8.90 11.86 -20.76
C SER A 52 7.40 11.86 -21.13
N CYS A 53 6.60 11.10 -20.39
CA CYS A 53 5.17 10.99 -20.62
C CYS A 53 4.34 11.64 -19.52
N HIS A 54 4.78 11.55 -18.26
CA HIS A 54 4.06 12.03 -17.10
C HIS A 54 4.64 13.32 -16.52
N GLU A 55 3.79 14.16 -15.97
CA GLU A 55 4.20 15.19 -15.02
C GLU A 55 4.28 14.56 -13.63
N ILE A 56 5.45 14.61 -12.99
CA ILE A 56 5.73 13.92 -11.72
C ILE A 56 6.37 14.92 -10.76
N PRO A 57 5.84 15.11 -9.55
CA PRO A 57 6.49 15.91 -8.51
C PRO A 57 7.94 15.44 -8.29
N GLY A 58 8.86 16.35 -8.03
CA GLY A 58 10.30 16.02 -7.85
C GLY A 58 11.06 15.67 -9.13
N VAL A 59 10.39 15.67 -10.29
CA VAL A 59 11.01 15.54 -11.63
C VAL A 59 10.88 16.86 -12.37
N ASP A 60 11.97 17.64 -12.41
CA ASP A 60 11.93 18.98 -13.01
C ASP A 60 11.91 18.94 -14.54
N TRP A 61 12.54 17.94 -15.15
CA TRP A 61 12.61 17.78 -16.59
C TRP A 61 12.98 16.33 -16.96
N PRO A 62 12.35 15.73 -18.00
CA PRO A 62 11.23 16.29 -18.78
C PRO A 62 9.92 16.28 -17.98
N LYS A 63 8.98 17.18 -18.34
CA LYS A 63 7.60 17.24 -17.81
C LYS A 63 6.63 16.88 -18.93
N GLY A 64 6.41 15.59 -19.12
CA GLY A 64 5.55 15.04 -20.16
C GLY A 64 4.07 15.33 -19.90
N ARG A 65 3.31 15.39 -21.00
CA ARG A 65 1.85 15.59 -20.99
C ARG A 65 1.13 14.58 -21.91
N LEU A 66 1.81 13.51 -22.27
CA LEU A 66 1.25 12.43 -23.08
C LEU A 66 0.39 11.46 -22.25
N ALA A 67 0.63 11.43 -20.96
CA ALA A 67 -0.05 10.58 -19.99
C ALA A 67 -0.56 11.44 -18.81
N PRO A 68 -1.46 10.90 -17.95
CA PRO A 68 -1.99 11.65 -16.81
C PRO A 68 -0.88 12.16 -15.89
N SER A 69 -1.08 13.34 -15.28
CA SER A 69 -0.22 13.83 -14.20
C SER A 69 -0.26 12.84 -13.02
N LEU A 70 0.87 12.64 -12.36
CA LEU A 70 0.99 11.81 -11.17
C LEU A 70 1.01 12.64 -9.88
N LYS A 71 0.63 13.92 -9.94
CA LYS A 71 0.41 14.74 -8.74
C LYS A 71 -0.79 14.20 -7.95
N GLY A 72 -0.64 14.06 -6.64
CA GLY A 72 -1.71 13.54 -5.78
C GLY A 72 -2.13 12.12 -6.15
N PHE A 73 -1.19 11.29 -6.56
CA PHE A 73 -1.47 9.93 -7.02
C PHE A 73 -2.09 9.03 -5.94
N ASP A 74 -1.76 9.24 -4.70
CA ASP A 74 -2.30 8.52 -3.54
C ASP A 74 -3.81 8.72 -3.35
N ASP A 75 -4.37 9.87 -3.77
CA ASP A 75 -5.80 10.16 -3.75
C ASP A 75 -6.59 9.61 -4.95
N VAL A 76 -5.90 9.04 -5.94
CA VAL A 76 -6.55 8.47 -7.10
C VAL A 76 -7.28 7.17 -6.71
N GLY A 77 -8.57 7.09 -6.93
CA GLY A 77 -9.37 5.91 -6.56
C GLY A 77 -9.01 4.63 -7.32
N LEU A 78 -8.65 4.76 -8.61
CA LEU A 78 -8.35 3.62 -9.48
C LEU A 78 -7.13 3.89 -10.35
N ILE A 79 -6.19 2.95 -10.42
CA ILE A 79 -5.09 2.97 -11.38
C ILE A 79 -5.65 2.70 -12.78
N ALA A 80 -5.29 3.56 -13.73
CA ALA A 80 -5.74 3.48 -15.12
C ALA A 80 -7.27 3.30 -15.28
N GLY A 81 -8.04 3.84 -14.32
CA GLY A 81 -9.49 3.85 -14.32
C GLY A 81 -10.19 2.52 -14.04
N GLN A 82 -9.45 1.44 -13.74
CA GLN A 82 -10.03 0.10 -13.56
C GLN A 82 -9.42 -0.71 -12.42
N LEU A 83 -8.14 -0.52 -12.10
CA LEU A 83 -7.42 -1.34 -11.13
C LEU A 83 -7.50 -0.69 -9.74
N PRO A 84 -7.59 -1.48 -8.66
CA PRO A 84 -7.56 -0.93 -7.32
C PRO A 84 -6.27 -0.15 -7.07
N ASN A 85 -6.36 1.05 -6.48
CA ASN A 85 -5.17 1.83 -6.15
C ASN A 85 -4.51 1.28 -4.88
N ARG A 86 -3.60 0.34 -5.07
CA ARG A 86 -2.81 -0.30 -4.02
C ARG A 86 -1.36 -0.43 -4.46
N PRO A 87 -0.39 -0.32 -3.52
CA PRO A 87 1.03 -0.32 -3.84
C PRO A 87 1.49 -1.51 -4.68
N GLU A 88 1.06 -2.72 -4.36
CA GLU A 88 1.42 -3.92 -5.09
C GLU A 88 0.83 -3.97 -6.50
N VAL A 89 -0.38 -3.42 -6.69
CA VAL A 89 -1.02 -3.32 -8.01
C VAL A 89 -0.32 -2.27 -8.85
N LEU A 90 0.04 -1.14 -8.24
CA LEU A 90 0.81 -0.09 -8.92
C LEU A 90 2.18 -0.60 -9.35
N ALA A 91 2.91 -1.27 -8.47
CA ALA A 91 4.23 -1.86 -8.79
C ALA A 91 4.14 -2.83 -9.98
N ALA A 92 3.14 -3.72 -9.98
CA ALA A 92 2.90 -4.62 -11.11
C ALA A 92 2.57 -3.85 -12.40
N PHE A 93 1.70 -2.82 -12.29
CA PHE A 93 1.27 -2.02 -13.42
C PHE A 93 2.42 -1.21 -14.03
N VAL A 94 3.22 -0.50 -13.24
CA VAL A 94 4.33 0.29 -13.78
C VAL A 94 5.39 -0.58 -14.44
N ARG A 95 5.56 -1.81 -13.99
CA ARG A 95 6.49 -2.77 -14.58
C ARG A 95 6.01 -3.31 -15.91
N ASN A 96 4.75 -3.67 -16.03
CA ASN A 96 4.19 -4.19 -17.27
C ASN A 96 2.68 -3.87 -17.39
N ALA A 97 2.39 -2.63 -17.73
CA ALA A 97 1.03 -2.16 -17.83
C ALA A 97 0.15 -2.96 -18.82
N PRO A 98 0.62 -3.34 -20.02
CA PRO A 98 -0.20 -4.14 -20.93
C PRO A 98 -0.54 -5.54 -20.41
N LEU A 99 0.30 -6.14 -19.57
CA LEU A 99 0.02 -7.44 -18.95
C LEU A 99 -1.05 -7.32 -17.87
N VAL A 100 -0.96 -6.27 -17.03
CA VAL A 100 -1.88 -6.06 -15.91
C VAL A 100 -3.22 -5.51 -16.36
N LYS A 101 -3.21 -4.66 -17.39
CA LYS A 101 -4.39 -4.08 -18.01
C LYS A 101 -4.25 -4.14 -19.54
N PRO A 102 -4.81 -5.15 -20.19
CA PRO A 102 -4.84 -5.23 -21.65
C PRO A 102 -5.43 -3.96 -22.26
N GLY A 103 -4.78 -3.45 -23.31
CA GLY A 103 -5.14 -2.19 -23.94
C GLY A 103 -4.54 -0.94 -23.28
N SER A 104 -3.68 -1.09 -22.28
CA SER A 104 -2.87 0.03 -21.77
C SER A 104 -1.93 0.55 -22.86
N THR A 105 -1.85 1.89 -22.97
CA THR A 105 -0.91 2.56 -23.87
C THR A 105 0.47 2.77 -23.22
N MET A 106 0.58 2.62 -21.91
CA MET A 106 1.86 2.61 -21.22
C MET A 106 2.62 1.34 -21.59
N PRO A 107 3.85 1.42 -22.10
CA PRO A 107 4.62 0.25 -22.48
C PRO A 107 5.14 -0.53 -21.26
N PRO A 108 5.60 -1.78 -21.43
CA PRO A 108 6.40 -2.46 -20.42
C PRO A 108 7.66 -1.63 -20.12
N MET A 109 7.98 -1.46 -18.84
CA MET A 109 9.14 -0.71 -18.41
C MET A 109 10.30 -1.63 -18.07
N PRO A 110 11.55 -1.31 -18.49
CA PRO A 110 12.74 -2.15 -18.23
C PRO A 110 13.27 -1.93 -16.81
N ILE A 111 12.41 -2.16 -15.82
CA ILE A 111 12.70 -2.00 -14.39
C ILE A 111 12.56 -3.32 -13.66
N THR A 112 13.30 -3.49 -12.58
CA THR A 112 13.22 -4.63 -11.69
C THR A 112 11.94 -4.57 -10.84
N GLU A 113 11.61 -5.67 -10.17
CA GLU A 113 10.49 -5.71 -9.23
C GLU A 113 10.73 -4.77 -8.03
N GLN A 114 11.97 -4.70 -7.53
CA GLN A 114 12.32 -3.81 -6.44
C GLN A 114 12.18 -2.33 -6.83
N GLU A 115 12.65 -1.95 -8.01
CA GLU A 115 12.48 -0.58 -8.52
C GLU A 115 11.00 -0.23 -8.68
N ALA A 116 10.18 -1.17 -9.14
CA ALA A 116 8.74 -0.95 -9.24
C ALA A 116 8.08 -0.75 -7.87
N GLN A 117 8.52 -1.47 -6.84
CA GLN A 117 8.06 -1.29 -5.46
C GLN A 117 8.53 0.05 -4.89
N ASP A 118 9.77 0.44 -5.15
CA ASP A 118 10.31 1.74 -4.71
C ASP A 118 9.60 2.90 -5.42
N ILE A 119 9.29 2.77 -6.72
CA ILE A 119 8.46 3.72 -7.47
C ILE A 119 7.07 3.85 -6.85
N ALA A 120 6.44 2.74 -6.51
CA ALA A 120 5.16 2.77 -5.83
C ALA A 120 5.27 3.50 -4.49
N SER A 121 6.30 3.20 -3.69
CA SER A 121 6.55 3.90 -2.42
C SER A 121 6.69 5.40 -2.61
N TYR A 122 7.42 5.83 -3.62
CA TYR A 122 7.57 7.26 -3.94
C TYR A 122 6.22 7.90 -4.29
N LEU A 123 5.44 7.29 -5.19
CA LEU A 123 4.18 7.86 -5.66
C LEU A 123 3.11 7.94 -4.56
N TYR A 124 3.15 7.06 -3.55
CA TYR A 124 2.29 7.14 -2.38
C TYR A 124 2.80 8.05 -1.27
N GLY A 125 4.08 8.43 -1.30
CA GLY A 125 4.71 9.35 -0.36
C GLY A 125 4.81 10.79 -0.85
N ILE A 126 4.32 11.09 -2.06
CA ILE A 126 4.33 12.44 -2.62
C ILE A 126 3.33 13.30 -1.83
N ASP A 127 3.84 14.34 -1.18
CA ASP A 127 3.00 15.36 -0.55
C ASP A 127 2.20 16.14 -1.61
N HIS A 128 1.01 16.56 -1.23
CA HIS A 128 0.05 17.26 -2.11
C HIS A 128 0.40 18.75 -2.37
N ASP A 129 1.67 19.15 -2.32
CA ASP A 129 2.11 20.53 -2.55
C ASP A 129 2.04 20.98 -4.01
#